data_46592c8bb094baf5a9521a6bb7c11a8f
#
_entry.id   46592c8bb094baf5a9521a6bb7c11a8f
#
_cell.length_a   1.000
_cell.length_b   1.000
_cell.length_c   1.000
_cell.angle_alpha   90.00
_cell.angle_beta   90.00
_cell.angle_gamma   90.00
#
_symmetry.space_group_name_H-M   'P 1'
#
loop_
_entity.id
_entity.type
_entity.pdbx_description
1 polymer ?
#
loop_
_entity_poly.entity_id
_entity_poly.type
_entity_poly.pdbx_seq_one_letter_code
_entity_poly.pdbx_strand_id
1 'polypeptide(L)'
;MAAHNITSMALFCDFENVALGVRDAQYAKFDIDRVLERLLLKGSIVVKKAYCDWDRYKEFKKPMHEASFELIEIPHVKISGKNSADIRLVVDALDLCYTKAHVDTFVIISGDSDFSPLVSKLRENNKTVIGVGVKSSTSDLLIANCDEFIYYDDLVRQEEKKRNQRERRKRPAAAKPVVSGAAEAPKAVKREASEEDRKQEAFDLVVDTIDALSEERDQDEKIWGSMVKQTLKRRNPGFNESYFGFRTFSDLLEEAQARKLLTLEPDQKSGGYIIRRAPRAEQLLP
;
A
#
# COMPACT_ATOMS: atom_id res chain seq x y z
N MET A 1 -31.34 -6.47 -9.05
CA MET A 1 -30.22 -6.95 -8.21
C MET A 1 -28.95 -6.49 -8.87
N ALA A 2 -28.23 -5.54 -8.28
CA ALA A 2 -26.93 -5.12 -8.80
C ALA A 2 -25.98 -6.31 -8.60
N ALA A 3 -25.49 -6.89 -9.69
CA ALA A 3 -24.40 -7.86 -9.63
C ALA A 3 -23.24 -7.18 -8.93
N HIS A 4 -22.85 -7.67 -7.76
CA HIS A 4 -21.57 -7.31 -7.16
C HIS A 4 -20.51 -7.79 -8.16
N ASN A 5 -19.96 -6.86 -8.91
CA ASN A 5 -18.89 -7.13 -9.84
C ASN A 5 -17.66 -7.48 -8.97
N ILE A 6 -17.45 -8.77 -8.72
CA ILE A 6 -16.31 -9.24 -7.93
C ILE A 6 -15.08 -8.97 -8.78
N THR A 7 -14.21 -8.09 -8.31
CA THR A 7 -12.93 -7.76 -8.95
C THR A 7 -12.11 -9.02 -9.17
N SER A 8 -11.71 -9.31 -10.40
CA SER A 8 -10.88 -10.45 -10.78
C SER A 8 -9.44 -10.00 -11.00
N MET A 9 -8.51 -10.51 -10.18
CA MET A 9 -7.13 -10.06 -10.15
C MET A 9 -6.17 -11.09 -10.76
N ALA A 10 -5.19 -10.59 -11.53
CA ALA A 10 -4.02 -11.34 -11.98
C ALA A 10 -2.75 -10.77 -11.33
N LEU A 11 -1.95 -11.64 -10.73
CA LEU A 11 -0.72 -11.31 -10.02
C LEU A 11 0.50 -11.70 -10.83
N PHE A 12 1.43 -10.77 -10.97
CA PHE A 12 2.72 -10.93 -11.64
C PHE A 12 3.82 -10.50 -10.67
N CYS A 13 4.65 -11.44 -10.25
CA CYS A 13 5.68 -11.24 -9.24
C CYS A 13 7.08 -11.34 -9.86
N ASP A 14 7.79 -10.23 -9.88
CA ASP A 14 9.23 -10.18 -10.05
C ASP A 14 9.86 -10.58 -8.70
N PHE A 15 10.09 -11.88 -8.55
CA PHE A 15 10.45 -12.44 -7.24
C PHE A 15 11.85 -12.00 -6.79
N GLU A 16 12.80 -11.87 -7.71
CA GLU A 16 14.16 -11.49 -7.37
C GLU A 16 14.21 -10.08 -6.77
N ASN A 17 13.53 -9.12 -7.40
CA ASN A 17 13.47 -7.73 -6.91
C ASN A 17 12.89 -7.66 -5.49
N VAL A 18 11.78 -8.33 -5.26
CA VAL A 18 11.10 -8.30 -3.96
C VAL A 18 11.91 -9.03 -2.88
N ALA A 19 12.50 -10.18 -3.20
CA ALA A 19 13.34 -10.93 -2.26
C ALA A 19 14.57 -10.14 -1.83
N LEU A 20 15.22 -9.43 -2.78
CA LEU A 20 16.32 -8.53 -2.51
C LEU A 20 15.87 -7.33 -1.64
N GLY A 21 14.77 -6.69 -1.98
CA GLY A 21 14.22 -5.58 -1.22
C GLY A 21 13.90 -5.95 0.23
N VAL A 22 13.29 -7.12 0.45
CA VAL A 22 12.98 -7.64 1.79
C VAL A 22 14.25 -7.91 2.60
N ARG A 23 15.29 -8.48 1.97
CA ARG A 23 16.58 -8.72 2.61
C ARG A 23 17.26 -7.40 2.98
N ASP A 24 17.28 -6.44 2.06
CA ASP A 24 17.96 -5.15 2.26
C ASP A 24 17.23 -4.29 3.30
N ALA A 25 15.91 -4.45 3.44
CA ALA A 25 15.10 -3.88 4.52
C ALA A 25 15.24 -4.63 5.85
N GLN A 26 16.10 -5.68 5.92
CA GLN A 26 16.37 -6.49 7.11
C GLN A 26 15.15 -7.25 7.66
N TYR A 27 14.16 -7.54 6.85
CA TYR A 27 13.08 -8.47 7.20
C TYR A 27 13.59 -9.92 7.12
N ALA A 28 13.05 -10.79 7.97
CA ALA A 28 13.53 -12.18 8.10
C ALA A 28 13.39 -12.96 6.79
N LYS A 29 12.25 -12.87 6.11
CA LYS A 29 11.96 -13.57 4.85
C LYS A 29 10.73 -12.96 4.18
N PHE A 30 10.71 -12.98 2.85
CA PHE A 30 9.50 -12.63 2.11
C PHE A 30 8.42 -13.69 2.33
N ASP A 31 7.23 -13.24 2.67
CA ASP A 31 6.06 -14.06 2.95
C ASP A 31 4.92 -13.61 2.03
N ILE A 32 4.66 -14.44 1.01
CA ILE A 32 3.64 -14.13 -0.02
C ILE A 32 2.22 -14.17 0.55
N ASP A 33 1.96 -14.97 1.59
CA ASP A 33 0.62 -15.10 2.16
C ASP A 33 0.12 -13.78 2.73
N ARG A 34 0.99 -12.93 3.27
CA ARG A 34 0.65 -11.58 3.73
C ARG A 34 0.11 -10.69 2.59
N VAL A 35 0.72 -10.81 1.41
CA VAL A 35 0.28 -10.08 0.22
C VAL A 35 -1.07 -10.62 -0.24
N LEU A 36 -1.21 -11.95 -0.31
CA LEU A 36 -2.46 -12.59 -0.72
C LEU A 36 -3.62 -12.27 0.22
N GLU A 37 -3.42 -12.35 1.55
CA GLU A 37 -4.45 -11.97 2.53
C GLU A 37 -4.93 -10.53 2.30
N ARG A 38 -4.03 -9.60 2.02
CA ARG A 38 -4.38 -8.21 1.76
C ARG A 38 -5.17 -8.03 0.46
N LEU A 39 -4.76 -8.74 -0.61
CA LEU A 39 -5.41 -8.67 -1.92
C LEU A 39 -6.78 -9.34 -1.92
N LEU A 40 -6.95 -10.46 -1.22
CA LEU A 40 -8.23 -11.17 -1.09
C LEU A 40 -9.34 -10.32 -0.46
N LEU A 41 -8.99 -9.28 0.31
CA LEU A 41 -9.97 -8.30 0.79
C LEU A 41 -10.54 -7.40 -0.32
N LYS A 42 -9.92 -7.39 -1.50
CA LYS A 42 -10.28 -6.53 -2.64
C LYS A 42 -11.03 -7.28 -3.74
N GLY A 43 -10.83 -8.58 -3.85
CA GLY A 43 -11.47 -9.39 -4.89
C GLY A 43 -10.88 -10.79 -4.99
N SER A 44 -11.25 -11.51 -6.05
CA SER A 44 -10.78 -12.86 -6.32
C SER A 44 -9.47 -12.84 -7.11
N ILE A 45 -8.54 -13.71 -6.76
CA ILE A 45 -7.27 -13.87 -7.48
C ILE A 45 -7.41 -15.07 -8.43
N VAL A 46 -7.33 -14.83 -9.72
CA VAL A 46 -7.57 -15.85 -10.77
C VAL A 46 -6.28 -16.31 -11.46
N VAL A 47 -5.22 -15.49 -11.44
CA VAL A 47 -3.91 -15.82 -12.00
C VAL A 47 -2.81 -15.40 -11.02
N LYS A 48 -1.83 -16.28 -10.84
CA LYS A 48 -0.65 -16.01 -9.99
C LYS A 48 0.59 -16.54 -10.70
N LYS A 49 1.49 -15.65 -11.14
CA LYS A 49 2.74 -15.98 -11.82
C LYS A 49 3.91 -15.31 -11.12
N ALA A 50 5.04 -16.03 -10.98
CA ALA A 50 6.24 -15.50 -10.37
C ALA A 50 7.47 -15.87 -11.22
N TYR A 51 8.33 -14.88 -11.45
CA TYR A 51 9.44 -14.91 -12.39
C TYR A 51 10.76 -14.73 -11.64
N CYS A 52 11.65 -15.66 -11.75
CA CYS A 52 13.06 -15.52 -11.34
C CYS A 52 13.89 -16.73 -11.76
N ASP A 53 15.20 -16.70 -11.46
CA ASP A 53 16.07 -17.87 -11.43
C ASP A 53 15.78 -18.67 -10.15
N TRP A 54 14.84 -19.62 -10.22
CA TRP A 54 14.39 -20.42 -9.08
C TRP A 54 15.47 -21.36 -8.52
N ASP A 55 16.57 -21.57 -9.23
CA ASP A 55 17.70 -22.33 -8.69
C ASP A 55 18.47 -21.54 -7.64
N ARG A 56 18.43 -20.20 -7.72
CA ARG A 56 19.00 -19.31 -6.69
C ARG A 56 18.08 -19.12 -5.49
N TYR A 57 16.77 -19.31 -5.65
CA TYR A 57 15.75 -19.09 -4.64
C TYR A 57 14.97 -20.36 -4.26
N LYS A 58 15.68 -21.51 -4.18
CA LYS A 58 15.09 -22.84 -3.94
C LYS A 58 14.22 -22.93 -2.69
N GLU A 59 14.60 -22.22 -1.63
CA GLU A 59 13.85 -22.23 -0.37
C GLU A 59 12.48 -21.57 -0.47
N PHE A 60 12.22 -20.78 -1.51
CA PHE A 60 10.93 -20.13 -1.75
C PHE A 60 10.02 -20.92 -2.71
N LYS A 61 10.56 -21.93 -3.44
CA LYS A 61 9.74 -22.74 -4.37
C LYS A 61 8.54 -23.36 -3.64
N LYS A 62 8.76 -23.98 -2.48
CA LYS A 62 7.69 -24.64 -1.73
C LYS A 62 6.60 -23.66 -1.27
N PRO A 63 6.89 -22.57 -0.56
CA PRO A 63 5.88 -21.58 -0.18
C PRO A 63 5.10 -21.01 -1.37
N MET A 64 5.77 -20.71 -2.48
CA MET A 64 5.12 -20.17 -3.67
C MET A 64 4.19 -21.18 -4.34
N HIS A 65 4.57 -22.47 -4.38
CA HIS A 65 3.69 -23.55 -4.84
C HIS A 65 2.49 -23.76 -3.93
N GLU A 66 2.69 -23.74 -2.61
CA GLU A 66 1.61 -23.83 -1.63
C GLU A 66 0.60 -22.66 -1.79
N ALA A 67 1.11 -21.48 -2.13
CA ALA A 67 0.31 -20.31 -2.50
C ALA A 67 -0.28 -20.38 -3.92
N SER A 68 -0.07 -21.51 -4.65
CA SER A 68 -0.55 -21.76 -6.02
C SER A 68 -0.02 -20.77 -7.06
N PHE A 69 1.23 -20.35 -6.96
CA PHE A 69 1.89 -19.60 -8.02
C PHE A 69 2.43 -20.53 -9.11
N GLU A 70 2.23 -20.13 -10.37
CA GLU A 70 2.99 -20.66 -11.51
C GLU A 70 4.40 -20.08 -11.44
N LEU A 71 5.41 -20.96 -11.29
CA LEU A 71 6.80 -20.54 -11.22
C LEU A 71 7.43 -20.57 -12.60
N ILE A 72 7.73 -19.37 -13.13
CA ILE A 72 8.36 -19.21 -14.44
C ILE A 72 9.86 -19.18 -14.24
N GLU A 73 10.54 -20.23 -14.72
CA GLU A 73 12.01 -20.33 -14.66
C GLU A 73 12.65 -19.40 -15.68
N ILE A 74 13.52 -18.52 -15.22
CA ILE A 74 14.33 -17.63 -16.05
C ILE A 74 15.81 -17.89 -15.74
N PRO A 75 16.50 -18.72 -16.54
CA PRO A 75 17.89 -19.06 -16.29
C PRO A 75 18.78 -17.82 -16.38
N HIS A 76 19.68 -17.67 -15.43
CA HIS A 76 20.66 -16.59 -15.41
C HIS A 76 21.74 -16.81 -16.49
N VAL A 77 21.59 -16.16 -17.66
CA VAL A 77 22.57 -16.21 -18.74
C VAL A 77 23.56 -15.04 -18.58
N LYS A 78 24.84 -15.35 -18.34
CA LYS A 78 25.90 -14.38 -17.98
C LYS A 78 26.09 -13.19 -18.95
N ILE A 79 25.55 -13.22 -20.17
CA ILE A 79 25.89 -12.25 -21.23
C ILE A 79 24.69 -11.38 -21.68
N SER A 80 23.43 -11.79 -21.52
CA SER A 80 22.27 -11.00 -21.99
C SER A 80 21.01 -11.11 -21.12
N GLY A 81 21.11 -11.75 -19.94
CA GLY A 81 19.96 -12.22 -19.19
C GLY A 81 19.43 -11.28 -18.10
N LYS A 82 19.98 -10.08 -17.93
CA LYS A 82 19.62 -9.24 -16.76
C LYS A 82 18.14 -8.81 -16.75
N ASN A 83 17.51 -8.68 -17.89
CA ASN A 83 16.10 -8.22 -18.04
C ASN A 83 15.18 -9.29 -18.64
N SER A 84 15.61 -10.55 -18.73
CA SER A 84 14.79 -11.60 -19.36
C SER A 84 13.53 -11.91 -18.55
N ALA A 85 13.61 -11.86 -17.24
CA ALA A 85 12.47 -12.05 -16.34
C ALA A 85 11.45 -10.94 -16.51
N ASP A 86 11.92 -9.67 -16.53
CA ASP A 86 11.09 -8.49 -16.67
C ASP A 86 10.36 -8.49 -18.01
N ILE A 87 11.07 -8.76 -19.10
CA ILE A 87 10.48 -8.86 -20.45
C ILE A 87 9.42 -9.96 -20.49
N ARG A 88 9.70 -11.13 -19.93
CA ARG A 88 8.74 -12.24 -19.89
C ARG A 88 7.50 -11.89 -19.09
N LEU A 89 7.66 -11.24 -17.92
CA LEU A 89 6.55 -10.75 -17.11
C LEU A 89 5.69 -9.76 -17.89
N VAL A 90 6.32 -8.79 -18.56
CA VAL A 90 5.62 -7.78 -19.38
C VAL A 90 4.80 -8.44 -20.50
N VAL A 91 5.41 -9.40 -21.23
CA VAL A 91 4.72 -10.11 -22.32
C VAL A 91 3.52 -10.89 -21.80
N ASP A 92 3.69 -11.68 -20.72
CA ASP A 92 2.61 -12.48 -20.15
C ASP A 92 1.49 -11.60 -19.58
N ALA A 93 1.81 -10.45 -18.99
CA ALA A 93 0.82 -9.51 -18.46
C ALA A 93 0.01 -8.86 -19.60
N LEU A 94 0.67 -8.43 -20.69
CA LEU A 94 -0.01 -7.85 -21.85
C LEU A 94 -0.83 -8.90 -22.59
N ASP A 95 -0.32 -10.11 -22.79
CA ASP A 95 -1.10 -11.21 -23.39
C ASP A 95 -2.38 -11.45 -22.58
N LEU A 96 -2.28 -11.55 -21.26
CA LEU A 96 -3.45 -11.73 -20.41
C LEU A 96 -4.42 -10.54 -20.49
N CYS A 97 -3.91 -9.32 -20.56
CA CYS A 97 -4.71 -8.11 -20.68
C CYS A 97 -5.62 -8.13 -21.92
N TYR A 98 -5.09 -8.59 -23.05
CA TYR A 98 -5.81 -8.64 -24.32
C TYR A 98 -6.66 -9.90 -24.48
N THR A 99 -6.27 -11.03 -23.89
CA THR A 99 -6.94 -12.32 -24.08
C THR A 99 -7.99 -12.63 -23.02
N LYS A 100 -7.92 -12.03 -21.82
CA LYS A 100 -8.82 -12.33 -20.69
C LYS A 100 -9.59 -11.11 -20.25
N ALA A 101 -10.67 -10.79 -20.95
CA ALA A 101 -11.50 -9.60 -20.67
C ALA A 101 -12.07 -9.57 -19.24
N HIS A 102 -12.29 -10.72 -18.59
CA HIS A 102 -12.81 -10.82 -17.23
C HIS A 102 -11.79 -10.46 -16.15
N VAL A 103 -10.51 -10.33 -16.47
CA VAL A 103 -9.49 -9.83 -15.56
C VAL A 103 -9.49 -8.31 -15.67
N ASP A 104 -9.91 -7.65 -14.61
CA ASP A 104 -10.04 -6.19 -14.53
C ASP A 104 -8.90 -5.52 -13.75
N THR A 105 -8.22 -6.29 -12.89
CA THR A 105 -7.17 -5.78 -12.01
C THR A 105 -5.88 -6.56 -12.16
N PHE A 106 -4.79 -5.83 -12.35
CA PHE A 106 -3.43 -6.38 -12.46
C PHE A 106 -2.62 -5.97 -11.23
N VAL A 107 -1.97 -6.94 -10.61
CA VAL A 107 -1.10 -6.71 -9.45
C VAL A 107 0.34 -6.97 -9.87
N ILE A 108 1.17 -5.93 -9.82
CA ILE A 108 2.60 -5.99 -10.11
C ILE A 108 3.35 -5.98 -8.79
N ILE A 109 4.00 -7.10 -8.49
CA ILE A 109 4.79 -7.27 -7.26
C ILE A 109 6.26 -7.06 -7.62
N SER A 110 6.71 -5.81 -7.57
CA SER A 110 8.08 -5.34 -7.82
C SER A 110 8.24 -3.89 -7.37
N GLY A 111 9.46 -3.46 -7.16
CA GLY A 111 9.81 -2.05 -6.91
C GLY A 111 10.46 -1.36 -8.11
N ASP A 112 10.65 -2.06 -9.23
CA ASP A 112 11.43 -1.57 -10.36
C ASP A 112 10.64 -0.61 -11.24
N SER A 113 11.25 0.55 -11.56
CA SER A 113 10.72 1.56 -12.47
C SER A 113 10.52 1.06 -13.90
N ASP A 114 11.24 0.01 -14.31
CA ASP A 114 11.17 -0.56 -15.65
C ASP A 114 9.79 -1.14 -15.98
N PHE A 115 8.97 -1.41 -14.95
CA PHE A 115 7.56 -1.79 -15.12
C PHE A 115 6.59 -0.62 -15.30
N SER A 116 7.04 0.65 -15.15
CA SER A 116 6.16 1.81 -15.32
C SER A 116 5.48 1.89 -16.71
N PRO A 117 6.16 1.54 -17.83
CA PRO A 117 5.51 1.46 -19.13
C PRO A 117 4.43 0.37 -19.22
N LEU A 118 4.63 -0.78 -18.57
CA LEU A 118 3.60 -1.82 -18.48
C LEU A 118 2.38 -1.31 -17.73
N VAL A 119 2.57 -0.68 -16.57
CA VAL A 119 1.48 -0.09 -15.78
C VAL A 119 0.67 0.91 -16.60
N SER A 120 1.35 1.83 -17.30
CA SER A 120 0.68 2.79 -18.18
C SER A 120 -0.14 2.08 -19.26
N LYS A 121 0.42 1.04 -19.90
CA LYS A 121 -0.26 0.30 -20.97
C LYS A 121 -1.48 -0.48 -20.46
N LEU A 122 -1.42 -1.05 -19.27
CA LEU A 122 -2.56 -1.71 -18.63
C LEU A 122 -3.69 -0.71 -18.34
N ARG A 123 -3.36 0.47 -17.82
CA ARG A 123 -4.33 1.54 -17.54
C ARG A 123 -4.95 2.12 -18.81
N GLU A 124 -4.20 2.27 -19.89
CA GLU A 124 -4.74 2.62 -21.22
C GLU A 124 -5.82 1.62 -21.69
N ASN A 125 -5.70 0.36 -21.30
CA ASN A 125 -6.68 -0.70 -21.57
C ASN A 125 -7.77 -0.81 -20.48
N ASN A 126 -7.99 0.25 -19.74
CA ASN A 126 -9.02 0.32 -18.68
C ASN A 126 -8.87 -0.76 -17.58
N LYS A 127 -7.63 -1.18 -17.30
CA LYS A 127 -7.33 -2.08 -16.20
C LYS A 127 -6.88 -1.29 -14.97
N THR A 128 -7.32 -1.72 -13.79
CA THR A 128 -6.82 -1.20 -12.52
C THR A 128 -5.47 -1.84 -12.22
N VAL A 129 -4.48 -1.06 -11.80
CA VAL A 129 -3.15 -1.58 -11.46
C VAL A 129 -2.81 -1.32 -10.00
N ILE A 130 -2.52 -2.39 -9.27
CA ILE A 130 -2.05 -2.36 -7.89
C ILE A 130 -0.57 -2.72 -7.88
N GLY A 131 0.29 -1.82 -7.39
CA GLY A 131 1.68 -2.13 -7.13
C GLY A 131 1.87 -2.73 -5.73
N VAL A 132 2.83 -3.63 -5.59
CA VAL A 132 3.26 -4.18 -4.30
C VAL A 132 4.78 -4.20 -4.27
N GLY A 133 5.39 -3.60 -3.26
CA GLY A 133 6.85 -3.55 -3.16
C GLY A 133 7.33 -3.21 -1.76
N VAL A 134 8.66 -3.23 -1.57
CA VAL A 134 9.31 -2.84 -0.32
C VAL A 134 9.66 -1.36 -0.39
N LYS A 135 9.33 -0.60 0.64
CA LYS A 135 9.43 0.87 0.64
C LYS A 135 10.83 1.37 0.27
N SER A 136 11.88 0.72 0.77
CA SER A 136 13.27 1.14 0.55
C SER A 136 13.82 0.86 -0.85
N SER A 137 13.19 -0.06 -1.60
CA SER A 137 13.64 -0.51 -2.94
C SER A 137 12.65 -0.20 -4.05
N THR A 138 11.57 0.53 -3.76
CA THR A 138 10.55 0.88 -4.74
C THR A 138 10.78 2.27 -5.30
N SER A 139 10.69 2.40 -6.61
CA SER A 139 10.78 3.66 -7.34
C SER A 139 9.50 4.49 -7.19
N ASP A 140 9.66 5.80 -6.93
CA ASP A 140 8.55 6.75 -6.90
C ASP A 140 7.80 6.81 -8.24
N LEU A 141 8.51 6.60 -9.35
CA LEU A 141 7.92 6.57 -10.69
C LEU A 141 6.93 5.41 -10.84
N LEU A 142 7.27 4.21 -10.35
CA LEU A 142 6.35 3.07 -10.38
C LEU A 142 5.13 3.34 -9.49
N ILE A 143 5.34 3.86 -8.28
CA ILE A 143 4.26 4.17 -7.35
C ILE A 143 3.27 5.16 -7.98
N ALA A 144 3.77 6.25 -8.55
CA ALA A 144 2.94 7.31 -9.15
C ALA A 144 2.10 6.83 -10.34
N ASN A 145 2.56 5.80 -11.05
CA ASN A 145 1.84 5.23 -12.19
C ASN A 145 0.72 4.26 -11.78
N CYS A 146 0.79 3.64 -10.60
CA CYS A 146 -0.22 2.72 -10.10
C CYS A 146 -1.50 3.43 -9.67
N ASP A 147 -2.64 2.72 -9.66
CA ASP A 147 -3.89 3.21 -9.07
C ASP A 147 -3.89 3.06 -7.55
N GLU A 148 -3.16 2.06 -7.06
CA GLU A 148 -2.91 1.83 -5.63
C GLU A 148 -1.52 1.20 -5.46
N PHE A 149 -0.83 1.53 -4.37
CA PHE A 149 0.43 0.88 -4.01
C PHE A 149 0.39 0.34 -2.58
N ILE A 150 0.81 -0.91 -2.40
CA ILE A 150 0.83 -1.60 -1.11
C ILE A 150 2.29 -1.83 -0.72
N TYR A 151 2.73 -1.22 0.37
CA TYR A 151 4.06 -1.48 0.90
C TYR A 151 4.08 -2.76 1.74
N TYR A 152 5.00 -3.66 1.42
CA TYR A 152 5.22 -4.90 2.18
C TYR A 152 5.56 -4.61 3.65
N ASP A 153 6.29 -3.53 3.90
CA ASP A 153 6.62 -3.01 5.22
C ASP A 153 5.37 -2.81 6.10
N ASP A 154 4.31 -2.30 5.51
CA ASP A 154 3.05 -2.06 6.23
C ASP A 154 2.36 -3.37 6.59
N LEU A 155 2.44 -4.37 5.73
CA LEU A 155 1.87 -5.70 6.00
C LEU A 155 2.59 -6.37 7.18
N VAL A 156 3.92 -6.33 7.18
CA VAL A 156 4.74 -6.85 8.30
C VAL A 156 4.38 -6.16 9.61
N ARG A 157 4.34 -4.83 9.61
CA ARG A 157 4.02 -4.02 10.80
C ARG A 157 2.62 -4.28 11.34
N GLN A 158 1.64 -4.44 10.45
CA GLN A 158 0.26 -4.74 10.87
C GLN A 158 0.16 -6.10 11.55
N GLU A 159 0.87 -7.11 11.04
CA GLU A 159 0.86 -8.44 11.64
C GLU A 159 1.58 -8.47 12.99
N GLU A 160 2.71 -7.79 13.14
CA GLU A 160 3.39 -7.63 14.41
C GLU A 160 2.48 -6.96 15.47
N LYS A 161 1.77 -5.90 15.08
CA LYS A 161 0.78 -5.26 15.97
C LYS A 161 -0.32 -6.24 16.40
N LYS A 162 -0.86 -7.03 15.46
CA LYS A 162 -1.88 -8.06 15.76
C LYS A 162 -1.33 -9.14 16.69
N ARG A 163 -0.11 -9.63 16.46
CA ARG A 163 0.56 -10.64 17.30
C ARG A 163 0.76 -10.12 18.73
N ASN A 164 1.32 -8.92 18.89
CA ASN A 164 1.55 -8.30 20.17
C ASN A 164 0.24 -8.05 20.95
N GLN A 165 -0.85 -7.69 20.27
CA GLN A 165 -2.18 -7.55 20.87
C GLN A 165 -2.75 -8.90 21.34
N ARG A 166 -2.57 -9.96 20.54
CA ARG A 166 -3.00 -11.31 20.92
C ARG A 166 -2.22 -11.84 22.13
N GLU A 167 -0.93 -11.58 22.20
CA GLU A 167 -0.08 -11.95 23.32
C GLU A 167 -0.45 -11.18 24.60
N ARG A 168 -0.72 -9.87 24.50
CA ARG A 168 -1.21 -9.06 25.63
C ARG A 168 -2.56 -9.55 26.17
N ARG A 169 -3.47 -9.99 25.29
CA ARG A 169 -4.77 -10.56 25.70
C ARG A 169 -4.65 -11.93 26.34
N LYS A 170 -3.60 -12.71 26.06
CA LYS A 170 -3.34 -14.04 26.62
C LYS A 170 -2.59 -14.00 27.95
N ARG A 171 -2.00 -12.87 28.34
CA ARG A 171 -1.37 -12.71 29.67
C ARG A 171 -2.46 -12.45 30.70
N PRO A 172 -2.60 -13.31 31.76
CA PRO A 172 -3.46 -13.02 32.89
C PRO A 172 -2.96 -11.74 33.58
N ALA A 173 -3.91 -10.94 34.06
CA ALA A 173 -3.59 -9.73 34.84
C ALA A 173 -2.93 -10.13 36.17
N ALA A 174 -1.62 -10.20 36.20
CA ALA A 174 -0.84 -10.34 37.42
C ALA A 174 0.48 -9.57 37.35
N ALA A 175 0.68 -8.73 38.36
CA ALA A 175 1.90 -8.04 38.79
C ALA A 175 2.37 -6.84 37.97
N LYS A 176 2.34 -5.68 38.62
CA LYS A 176 3.05 -4.44 38.28
C LYS A 176 4.56 -4.70 38.23
N PRO A 177 5.30 -4.23 37.25
CA PRO A 177 6.76 -4.34 37.28
C PRO A 177 7.35 -3.24 38.17
N VAL A 178 8.21 -3.69 39.05
CA VAL A 178 9.16 -2.86 39.80
C VAL A 178 10.24 -2.37 38.84
N VAL A 179 10.52 -1.09 38.90
CA VAL A 179 11.58 -0.40 38.15
C VAL A 179 12.94 -0.86 38.67
N SER A 180 13.79 -1.37 37.79
CA SER A 180 15.23 -1.36 37.98
C SER A 180 15.91 -0.98 36.65
N GLY A 181 16.66 0.14 36.73
CA GLY A 181 17.38 0.68 35.58
C GLY A 181 18.66 -0.07 35.30
N ALA A 182 19.01 -0.11 34.04
CA ALA A 182 20.40 -0.16 33.56
C ALA A 182 20.44 0.45 32.16
N ALA A 183 21.29 1.43 31.98
CA ALA A 183 21.53 2.17 30.77
C ALA A 183 22.43 1.35 29.83
N GLU A 184 22.01 1.18 28.58
CA GLU A 184 22.91 0.88 27.47
C GLU A 184 22.75 1.93 26.38
N ALA A 185 23.90 2.41 25.88
CA ALA A 185 24.02 3.50 24.93
C ALA A 185 23.56 3.10 23.53
N PRO A 186 23.00 4.02 22.73
CA PRO A 186 22.38 3.71 21.46
C PRO A 186 23.40 3.63 20.32
N LYS A 187 23.42 2.52 19.60
CA LYS A 187 23.95 2.44 18.23
C LYS A 187 23.09 3.30 17.31
N ALA A 188 23.75 4.06 16.43
CA ALA A 188 23.11 4.99 15.51
C ALA A 188 22.16 4.23 14.55
N VAL A 189 20.88 4.21 14.89
CA VAL A 189 19.77 3.81 14.02
C VAL A 189 19.36 5.06 13.25
N LYS A 190 19.23 4.94 11.90
CA LYS A 190 18.52 5.94 11.10
C LYS A 190 17.23 6.27 11.82
N ARG A 191 17.02 7.53 12.20
CA ARG A 191 15.80 7.99 12.86
C ARG A 191 14.61 7.65 11.95
N GLU A 192 13.88 6.60 12.28
CA GLU A 192 12.51 6.49 11.79
C GLU A 192 11.76 7.73 12.24
N ALA A 193 11.00 8.36 11.33
CA ALA A 193 10.15 9.48 11.65
C ALA A 193 9.31 9.13 12.89
N SER A 194 9.19 10.06 13.84
CA SER A 194 8.40 9.83 15.04
C SER A 194 6.95 9.52 14.66
N GLU A 195 6.18 8.87 15.51
CA GLU A 195 4.77 8.59 15.23
C GLU A 195 4.00 9.90 14.98
N GLU A 196 4.42 10.97 15.65
CA GLU A 196 3.84 12.30 15.50
C GLU A 196 4.21 12.95 14.15
N ASP A 197 5.46 12.80 13.69
CA ASP A 197 5.87 13.31 12.38
C ASP A 197 5.07 12.63 11.24
N ARG A 198 4.82 11.33 11.35
CA ARG A 198 3.98 10.60 10.38
C ARG A 198 2.53 11.07 10.41
N LYS A 199 1.98 11.32 11.59
CA LYS A 199 0.62 11.86 11.70
C LYS A 199 0.53 13.25 11.07
N GLN A 200 1.52 14.10 11.30
CA GLN A 200 1.57 15.42 10.70
C GLN A 200 1.62 15.34 9.16
N GLU A 201 2.45 14.45 8.61
CA GLU A 201 2.49 14.20 7.16
C GLU A 201 1.11 13.79 6.61
N ALA A 202 0.36 12.94 7.32
CA ALA A 202 -0.99 12.56 6.91
C ALA A 202 -1.96 13.74 6.92
N PHE A 203 -1.87 14.60 7.93
CA PHE A 203 -2.72 15.80 7.99
C PHE A 203 -2.41 16.78 6.86
N ASP A 204 -1.14 17.01 6.57
CA ASP A 204 -0.71 17.89 5.48
C ASP A 204 -1.26 17.40 4.15
N LEU A 205 -1.13 16.10 3.85
CA LEU A 205 -1.67 15.48 2.63
C LEU A 205 -3.20 15.61 2.52
N VAL A 206 -3.93 15.48 3.63
CA VAL A 206 -5.39 15.64 3.66
C VAL A 206 -5.77 17.09 3.43
N VAL A 207 -5.11 18.03 4.11
CA VAL A 207 -5.38 19.47 3.99
C VAL A 207 -5.11 19.94 2.57
N ASP A 208 -3.95 19.59 1.99
CA ASP A 208 -3.60 19.92 0.60
C ASP A 208 -4.61 19.37 -0.42
N THR A 209 -5.16 18.18 -0.13
CA THR A 209 -6.18 17.56 -0.98
C THR A 209 -7.52 18.29 -0.88
N ILE A 210 -7.90 18.75 0.32
CA ILE A 210 -9.12 19.54 0.54
C ILE A 210 -9.00 20.90 -0.12
N ASP A 211 -7.83 21.56 -0.01
CA ASP A 211 -7.58 22.85 -0.64
C ASP A 211 -7.70 22.74 -2.17
N ALA A 212 -7.04 21.74 -2.77
CA ALA A 212 -7.13 21.51 -4.21
C ALA A 212 -8.59 21.22 -4.67
N LEU A 213 -9.35 20.46 -3.90
CA LEU A 213 -10.77 20.20 -4.20
C LEU A 213 -11.63 21.44 -4.05
N SER A 214 -11.28 22.34 -3.13
CA SER A 214 -12.00 23.61 -2.91
C SER A 214 -11.71 24.64 -4.01
N GLU A 215 -10.52 24.61 -4.61
CA GLU A 215 -10.13 25.50 -5.72
C GLU A 215 -10.78 25.10 -7.04
N GLU A 216 -11.01 23.79 -7.27
CA GLU A 216 -11.63 23.27 -8.50
C GLU A 216 -13.16 23.35 -8.50
N ARG A 217 -13.79 23.63 -7.35
CA ARG A 217 -15.23 23.59 -7.18
C ARG A 217 -15.78 24.94 -6.76
N ASP A 218 -17.04 25.19 -7.13
CA ASP A 218 -17.77 26.36 -6.66
C ASP A 218 -17.91 26.34 -5.13
N GLN A 219 -17.88 27.52 -4.50
CA GLN A 219 -17.88 27.68 -3.03
C GLN A 219 -19.09 27.04 -2.32
N ASP A 220 -20.16 26.73 -3.07
CA ASP A 220 -21.37 26.08 -2.55
C ASP A 220 -21.35 24.56 -2.64
N GLU A 221 -20.34 23.96 -3.27
CA GLU A 221 -20.29 22.51 -3.46
C GLU A 221 -19.69 21.80 -2.23
N LYS A 222 -20.43 20.81 -1.72
CA LYS A 222 -20.04 20.08 -0.52
C LYS A 222 -18.88 19.11 -0.81
N ILE A 223 -17.82 19.17 -0.02
CA ILE A 223 -16.69 18.22 -0.08
C ILE A 223 -16.97 17.08 0.91
N TRP A 224 -17.13 15.88 0.36
CA TRP A 224 -17.38 14.67 1.16
C TRP A 224 -16.08 13.99 1.57
N GLY A 225 -16.05 13.38 2.76
CA GLY A 225 -14.90 12.59 3.21
C GLY A 225 -14.49 11.46 2.25
N SER A 226 -15.46 10.82 1.58
CA SER A 226 -15.19 9.82 0.56
C SER A 226 -14.50 10.40 -0.67
N MET A 227 -14.83 11.61 -1.09
CA MET A 227 -14.19 12.31 -2.21
C MET A 227 -12.75 12.66 -1.87
N VAL A 228 -12.50 13.21 -0.68
CA VAL A 228 -11.15 13.51 -0.20
C VAL A 228 -10.31 12.23 -0.18
N LYS A 229 -10.84 11.12 0.35
CA LYS A 229 -10.14 9.83 0.35
C LYS A 229 -9.80 9.34 -1.05
N GLN A 230 -10.75 9.41 -1.99
CA GLN A 230 -10.54 8.97 -3.37
C GLN A 230 -9.50 9.84 -4.09
N THR A 231 -9.60 11.16 -3.96
CA THR A 231 -8.67 12.10 -4.57
C THR A 231 -7.27 11.96 -3.97
N LEU A 232 -7.19 11.81 -2.65
CA LEU A 232 -5.92 11.56 -1.96
C LEU A 232 -5.24 10.28 -2.47
N LYS A 233 -5.98 9.19 -2.64
CA LYS A 233 -5.44 7.95 -3.21
C LYS A 233 -5.01 8.07 -4.67
N ARG A 234 -5.70 8.88 -5.48
CA ARG A 234 -5.29 9.17 -6.88
C ARG A 234 -4.00 9.99 -6.94
N ARG A 235 -3.83 10.96 -6.03
CA ARG A 235 -2.62 11.80 -5.96
C ARG A 235 -1.45 11.08 -5.29
N ASN A 236 -1.75 10.22 -4.32
CA ASN A 236 -0.78 9.47 -3.52
C ASN A 236 -1.19 7.99 -3.43
N PRO A 237 -0.89 7.17 -4.45
CA PRO A 237 -1.31 5.76 -4.50
C PRO A 237 -0.81 4.92 -3.32
N GLY A 238 0.33 5.28 -2.73
CA GLY A 238 0.91 4.66 -1.54
C GLY A 238 0.29 5.09 -0.21
N PHE A 239 -0.73 5.98 -0.20
CA PHE A 239 -1.37 6.43 1.03
C PHE A 239 -2.12 5.29 1.74
N ASN A 240 -1.75 5.04 2.99
CA ASN A 240 -2.37 4.02 3.84
C ASN A 240 -2.54 4.55 5.26
N GLU A 241 -3.77 4.69 5.71
CA GLU A 241 -4.12 5.23 7.03
C GLU A 241 -3.37 4.53 8.18
N SER A 242 -3.19 3.20 8.07
CA SER A 242 -2.50 2.41 9.12
C SER A 242 -1.01 2.73 9.22
N TYR A 243 -0.37 3.17 8.14
CA TYR A 243 1.03 3.62 8.14
C TYR A 243 1.18 4.85 9.05
N PHE A 244 0.24 5.78 8.96
CA PHE A 244 0.19 7.00 9.72
C PHE A 244 -0.38 6.84 11.14
N GLY A 245 -0.72 5.62 11.55
CA GLY A 245 -1.20 5.30 12.90
C GLY A 245 -2.70 5.33 13.08
N PHE A 246 -3.49 5.60 12.03
CA PHE A 246 -4.95 5.65 12.08
C PHE A 246 -5.58 4.30 11.75
N ARG A 247 -6.67 3.95 12.40
CA ARG A 247 -7.41 2.72 12.15
C ARG A 247 -8.28 2.84 10.90
N THR A 248 -8.92 4.00 10.73
CA THR A 248 -9.78 4.33 9.60
C THR A 248 -9.49 5.74 9.10
N PHE A 249 -9.98 6.06 7.90
CA PHE A 249 -9.91 7.42 7.37
C PHE A 249 -10.75 8.40 8.20
N SER A 250 -11.86 7.92 8.78
CA SER A 250 -12.69 8.72 9.70
C SER A 250 -11.91 9.11 10.96
N ASP A 251 -11.17 8.16 11.57
CA ASP A 251 -10.35 8.47 12.76
C ASP A 251 -9.29 9.55 12.45
N LEU A 252 -8.72 9.53 11.23
CA LEU A 252 -7.78 10.55 10.78
C LEU A 252 -8.46 11.92 10.67
N LEU A 253 -9.66 11.98 10.07
CA LEU A 253 -10.42 13.23 9.94
C LEU A 253 -10.83 13.77 11.31
N GLU A 254 -11.28 12.92 12.22
CA GLU A 254 -11.69 13.31 13.59
C GLU A 254 -10.48 13.86 14.39
N GLU A 255 -9.30 13.24 14.27
CA GLU A 255 -8.09 13.76 14.90
C GLU A 255 -7.65 15.09 14.25
N ALA A 256 -7.78 15.25 12.93
CA ALA A 256 -7.51 16.50 12.23
C ALA A 256 -8.48 17.63 12.69
N GLN A 257 -9.76 17.32 12.92
CA GLN A 257 -10.70 18.25 13.53
C GLN A 257 -10.31 18.62 14.98
N ALA A 258 -9.91 17.65 15.79
CA ALA A 258 -9.45 17.92 17.16
C ALA A 258 -8.26 18.88 17.18
N ARG A 259 -7.40 18.83 16.16
CA ARG A 259 -6.28 19.75 15.94
C ARG A 259 -6.66 21.07 15.27
N LYS A 260 -7.95 21.28 14.98
CA LYS A 260 -8.49 22.48 14.33
C LYS A 260 -7.95 22.73 12.90
N LEU A 261 -7.58 21.68 12.20
CA LEU A 261 -7.12 21.78 10.81
C LEU A 261 -8.28 21.82 9.81
N LEU A 262 -9.41 21.20 10.17
CA LEU A 262 -10.63 21.13 9.39
C LEU A 262 -11.86 21.08 10.30
N THR A 263 -13.07 21.22 9.72
CA THR A 263 -14.34 21.07 10.40
C THR A 263 -15.14 19.94 9.72
N LEU A 264 -15.73 19.05 10.51
CA LEU A 264 -16.57 17.95 10.05
C LEU A 264 -18.03 18.22 10.41
N GLU A 265 -18.89 18.18 9.41
CA GLU A 265 -20.35 18.21 9.58
C GLU A 265 -20.90 16.81 9.27
N PRO A 266 -21.47 16.08 10.25
CA PRO A 266 -22.04 14.77 9.98
C PRO A 266 -23.30 14.91 9.13
N ASP A 267 -23.37 14.14 8.05
CA ASP A 267 -24.58 14.06 7.24
C ASP A 267 -25.45 12.87 7.66
N GLN A 268 -26.62 13.16 8.17
CA GLN A 268 -27.57 12.14 8.67
C GLN A 268 -28.10 11.20 7.60
N LYS A 269 -28.04 11.58 6.31
CA LYS A 269 -28.57 10.78 5.20
C LYS A 269 -27.56 9.75 4.66
N SER A 270 -26.29 10.12 4.58
CA SER A 270 -25.23 9.27 4.01
C SER A 270 -24.37 8.58 5.08
N GLY A 271 -24.46 9.01 6.36
CA GLY A 271 -23.59 8.54 7.44
C GLY A 271 -22.12 8.96 7.27
N GLY A 272 -21.82 9.86 6.34
CA GLY A 272 -20.51 10.40 6.07
C GLY A 272 -20.29 11.79 6.64
N TYR A 273 -19.07 12.31 6.47
CA TYR A 273 -18.73 13.69 6.86
C TYR A 273 -18.66 14.60 5.63
N ILE A 274 -19.25 15.79 5.76
CA ILE A 274 -18.98 16.95 4.91
C ILE A 274 -17.81 17.67 5.56
N ILE A 275 -16.80 18.00 4.76
CA ILE A 275 -15.56 18.58 5.24
C ILE A 275 -15.46 20.03 4.80
N ARG A 276 -15.08 20.90 5.71
CA ARG A 276 -14.71 22.29 5.43
C ARG A 276 -13.35 22.57 6.04
N ARG A 277 -12.57 23.41 5.39
CA ARG A 277 -11.34 23.90 5.99
C ARG A 277 -11.65 24.78 7.22
N ALA A 278 -10.88 24.62 8.29
CA ALA A 278 -10.95 25.56 9.40
C ALA A 278 -10.43 26.93 8.93
N PRO A 279 -11.10 28.06 9.28
CA PRO A 279 -10.61 29.38 8.92
C PRO A 279 -9.20 29.60 9.49
N ARG A 280 -8.26 30.02 8.64
CA ARG A 280 -6.92 30.42 9.10
C ARG A 280 -7.07 31.55 10.10
N ALA A 281 -6.35 31.46 11.22
CA ALA A 281 -6.36 32.46 12.29
C ALA A 281 -5.89 33.88 11.85
N GLU A 282 -5.43 34.05 10.63
CA GLU A 282 -4.96 35.33 10.08
C GLU A 282 -6.07 36.21 9.48
N GLN A 283 -7.32 35.73 9.39
CA GLN A 283 -8.44 36.54 8.88
C GLN A 283 -9.30 37.20 9.96
N LEU A 284 -8.84 37.21 11.22
CA LEU A 284 -9.49 37.88 12.34
C LEU A 284 -8.68 39.08 12.85
N LEU A 285 -8.20 39.93 11.95
CA LEU A 285 -7.83 41.31 12.33
C LEU A 285 -8.82 42.27 11.69
N PRO A 286 -9.46 43.13 12.50
CA PRO A 286 -10.47 44.09 12.07
C PRO A 286 -9.90 45.19 11.16
#